data_0edcb882502af52cdaa70b53bf5462b3
#
_entry.id   0edcb882502af52cdaa70b53bf5462b3
#
_cell.length_a   1.000
_cell.length_b   1.000
_cell.length_c   1.000
_cell.angle_alpha   90.00
_cell.angle_beta   90.00
_cell.angle_gamma   90.00
#
_symmetry.space_group_name_H-M   'P 1'
#
loop_
_entity.id
_entity.type
_entity.pdbx_description
1 polymer ?
#
loop_
_entity_poly.entity_id
_entity_poly.type
_entity_poly.pdbx_seq_one_letter_code
_entity_poly.pdbx_strand_id
1 'polypeptide(L)'
;MPDPARGPFAGYLAPVPSPTQGLTLVAAARARRREQWLSPAELARLRHARLRRLVRAAARTPHYSRLFRAAGLDPGGPADEAELVRLPVLEKSTLHAAGEAEMLAEPVERLFPVTTSGSTGQPLRVFRSVQDQAEVSALWSRVLQAFGHGIFDSQVNISTGRAVARTGPVALLRRLGVLPEIRHISSFEPVDRQIEILREKQPHTFSSYAISLEMIADALLEQGITDLRPKVVFSAAMPLSDRGRVMAQEAFGVAPLEVYVAAELGTLGWECPEERGALHLNDDMQIVEILDQNDRPLPDGETGQVVVSQLCCQAQPLLRYRLGDLAARIPGPCGCGRGLARLSRVQGRTRHVIRTPDGRVLYGMMVSTVVKTFPEVRRWQLRQTATDALRLLVVPSPSWRPEVAEKIARRLTEEFGPGLGFEVQPVAEIPLAPTGKLQTIVPLEEPPAATS
;
A
#
# COMPACT_ATOMS: atom_id res chain seq x y z
N MET A 1 -3.05 15.03 23.30
CA MET A 1 -3.70 14.88 21.99
C MET A 1 -2.61 14.61 20.96
N PRO A 2 -2.68 13.56 20.15
CA PRO A 2 -1.69 13.37 19.09
C PRO A 2 -1.82 14.52 18.09
N ASP A 3 -0.70 15.08 17.69
CA ASP A 3 -0.61 16.16 16.70
C ASP A 3 -1.26 15.70 15.38
N PRO A 4 -2.39 16.25 14.94
CA PRO A 4 -3.07 15.84 13.70
C PRO A 4 -2.25 16.15 12.44
N ALA A 5 -1.03 16.69 12.60
CA ALA A 5 -0.16 17.12 11.53
C ALA A 5 0.69 16.00 10.88
N ARG A 6 0.67 14.77 11.41
CA ARG A 6 1.50 13.66 10.91
C ARG A 6 0.65 12.57 10.26
N GLY A 7 0.36 12.74 8.98
CA GLY A 7 -0.30 11.71 8.17
C GLY A 7 0.58 10.47 7.91
N PRO A 8 0.00 9.36 7.42
CA PRO A 8 0.65 8.05 7.27
C PRO A 8 1.88 8.01 6.36
N PHE A 9 2.06 9.01 5.51
CA PHE A 9 3.24 9.17 4.66
C PHE A 9 4.30 10.12 5.22
N ALA A 10 4.07 10.73 6.41
CA ALA A 10 5.08 11.57 7.05
C ALA A 10 6.40 10.84 7.34
N GLY A 11 6.37 9.51 7.45
CA GLY A 11 7.55 8.66 7.63
C GLY A 11 8.33 8.33 6.37
N TYR A 12 7.77 8.56 5.18
CA TYR A 12 8.51 8.32 3.92
C TYR A 12 9.58 9.38 3.64
N LEU A 13 9.49 10.48 4.33
CA LEU A 13 10.38 11.59 4.11
C LEU A 13 10.99 11.95 5.48
N ALA A 14 12.01 11.22 5.84
CA ALA A 14 12.82 11.44 7.03
C ALA A 14 13.26 12.90 7.19
N PRO A 15 13.58 13.33 8.42
CA PRO A 15 14.27 14.59 8.62
C PRO A 15 15.48 14.67 7.70
N VAL A 16 15.77 15.88 7.20
CA VAL A 16 16.86 16.13 6.23
C VAL A 16 18.10 15.41 6.66
N PRO A 17 18.63 14.51 5.82
CA PRO A 17 19.81 13.75 6.20
C PRO A 17 21.00 14.68 6.45
N SER A 18 21.78 14.41 7.47
CA SER A 18 23.12 14.94 7.60
C SER A 18 23.96 14.59 6.35
N PRO A 19 25.08 15.25 6.07
CA PRO A 19 25.91 14.89 4.91
C PRO A 19 26.24 13.39 4.83
N THR A 20 26.53 12.77 5.98
CA THR A 20 26.78 11.32 6.07
C THR A 20 25.53 10.48 5.74
N GLN A 21 24.38 10.90 6.19
CA GLN A 21 23.09 10.26 5.87
C GLN A 21 22.75 10.40 4.39
N GLY A 22 23.09 11.54 3.78
CA GLY A 22 22.96 11.77 2.34
C GLY A 22 23.81 10.79 1.52
N LEU A 23 25.04 10.56 1.92
CA LEU A 23 25.92 9.58 1.27
C LEU A 23 25.38 8.15 1.41
N THR A 24 24.88 7.77 2.59
CA THR A 24 24.24 6.47 2.84
C THR A 24 23.04 6.27 1.92
N LEU A 25 22.16 7.27 1.79
CA LEU A 25 21.01 7.20 0.89
C LEU A 25 21.42 7.04 -0.58
N VAL A 26 22.42 7.79 -1.04
CA VAL A 26 22.91 7.70 -2.42
C VAL A 26 23.50 6.32 -2.68
N ALA A 27 24.28 5.79 -1.75
CA ALA A 27 24.86 4.45 -1.86
C ALA A 27 23.77 3.37 -1.91
N ALA A 28 22.79 3.45 -1.00
CA ALA A 28 21.63 2.54 -0.98
C ALA A 28 20.83 2.63 -2.30
N ALA A 29 20.51 3.83 -2.78
CA ALA A 29 19.77 4.02 -4.03
C ALA A 29 20.51 3.43 -5.24
N ARG A 30 21.85 3.62 -5.32
CA ARG A 30 22.67 3.02 -6.38
C ARG A 30 22.68 1.50 -6.32
N ALA A 31 22.78 0.94 -5.11
CA ALA A 31 22.73 -0.50 -4.92
C ALA A 31 21.36 -1.06 -5.36
N ARG A 32 20.24 -0.51 -4.85
CA ARG A 32 18.87 -0.94 -5.21
C ARG A 32 18.64 -0.86 -6.73
N ARG A 33 19.16 0.19 -7.39
CA ARG A 33 19.06 0.34 -8.86
C ARG A 33 19.74 -0.79 -9.63
N ARG A 34 20.89 -1.29 -9.14
CA ARG A 34 21.65 -2.36 -9.80
C ARG A 34 21.05 -3.73 -9.48
N GLU A 35 20.66 -3.97 -8.25
CA GLU A 35 20.22 -5.27 -7.76
C GLU A 35 18.93 -5.76 -8.44
N GLN A 36 18.03 -4.89 -8.86
CA GLN A 36 16.83 -5.28 -9.59
C GLN A 36 17.10 -6.05 -10.92
N TRP A 37 18.34 -5.96 -11.43
CA TRP A 37 18.77 -6.59 -12.68
C TRP A 37 19.60 -7.87 -12.46
N LEU A 38 19.80 -8.26 -11.21
CA LEU A 38 20.45 -9.51 -10.87
C LEU A 38 19.56 -10.68 -11.25
N SER A 39 20.20 -11.82 -11.56
CA SER A 39 19.46 -13.08 -11.79
C SER A 39 18.74 -13.53 -10.52
N PRO A 40 17.66 -14.34 -10.64
CA PRO A 40 16.96 -14.88 -9.47
C PRO A 40 17.87 -15.61 -8.49
N ALA A 41 18.91 -16.31 -8.97
CA ALA A 41 19.88 -17.01 -8.13
C ALA A 41 20.79 -16.04 -7.34
N GLU A 42 21.19 -14.90 -7.95
CA GLU A 42 21.97 -13.87 -7.26
C GLU A 42 21.11 -13.14 -6.24
N LEU A 43 19.86 -12.83 -6.58
CA LEU A 43 18.89 -12.25 -5.64
C LEU A 43 18.64 -13.17 -4.45
N ALA A 44 18.50 -14.48 -4.65
CA ALA A 44 18.34 -15.45 -3.57
C ALA A 44 19.55 -15.44 -2.62
N ARG A 45 20.79 -15.41 -3.15
CA ARG A 45 22.01 -15.29 -2.33
C ARG A 45 22.03 -13.98 -1.52
N LEU A 46 21.60 -12.89 -2.14
CA LEU A 46 21.54 -11.59 -1.50
C LEU A 46 20.48 -11.56 -0.38
N ARG A 47 19.27 -12.10 -0.64
CA ARG A 47 18.22 -12.27 0.37
C ARG A 47 18.71 -13.09 1.56
N HIS A 48 19.34 -14.23 1.30
CA HIS A 48 19.88 -15.08 2.35
C HIS A 48 20.89 -14.33 3.25
N ALA A 49 21.81 -13.57 2.66
CA ALA A 49 22.76 -12.76 3.43
C ALA A 49 22.05 -11.65 4.27
N ARG A 50 21.00 -11.04 3.73
CA ARG A 50 20.19 -10.03 4.43
C ARG A 50 19.33 -10.64 5.53
N LEU A 51 18.72 -11.80 5.25
CA LEU A 51 17.95 -12.55 6.24
C LEU A 51 18.79 -12.88 7.48
N ARG A 52 20.03 -13.37 7.31
CA ARG A 52 20.92 -13.61 8.43
C ARG A 52 21.16 -12.36 9.29
N ARG A 53 21.27 -11.18 8.67
CA ARG A 53 21.42 -9.90 9.41
C ARG A 53 20.15 -9.59 10.19
N LEU A 54 18.98 -9.75 9.56
CA LEU A 54 17.69 -9.52 10.20
C LEU A 54 17.45 -10.46 11.37
N VAL A 55 17.74 -11.77 11.23
CA VAL A 55 17.60 -12.77 12.29
C VAL A 55 18.50 -12.43 13.49
N ARG A 56 19.75 -12.02 13.23
CA ARG A 56 20.67 -11.56 14.30
C ARG A 56 20.16 -10.29 14.98
N ALA A 57 19.58 -9.36 14.24
CA ALA A 57 18.95 -8.17 14.82
C ALA A 57 17.73 -8.56 15.66
N ALA A 58 16.85 -9.42 15.14
CA ALA A 58 15.68 -9.91 15.83
C ALA A 58 16.04 -10.65 17.14
N ALA A 59 17.10 -11.44 17.14
CA ALA A 59 17.56 -12.14 18.35
C ALA A 59 17.93 -11.20 19.51
N ARG A 60 18.23 -9.92 19.24
CA ARG A 60 18.48 -8.92 20.30
C ARG A 60 17.21 -8.39 20.94
N THR A 61 16.04 -8.66 20.36
CA THR A 61 14.75 -8.25 20.93
C THR A 61 14.21 -9.31 21.88
N PRO A 62 13.60 -8.93 23.02
CA PRO A 62 13.01 -9.90 23.93
C PRO A 62 11.95 -10.79 23.25
N HIS A 63 11.11 -10.24 22.40
CA HIS A 63 10.06 -10.95 21.68
C HIS A 63 10.62 -12.08 20.83
N TYR A 64 11.52 -11.79 19.88
CA TYR A 64 12.04 -12.82 18.98
C TYR A 64 13.03 -13.76 19.66
N SER A 65 13.75 -13.31 20.69
CA SER A 65 14.61 -14.19 21.48
C SER A 65 13.82 -15.36 22.11
N ARG A 66 12.60 -15.08 22.60
CA ARG A 66 11.68 -16.12 23.10
C ARG A 66 11.20 -17.04 21.98
N LEU A 67 10.78 -16.46 20.84
CA LEU A 67 10.27 -17.24 19.71
C LEU A 67 11.33 -18.16 19.11
N PHE A 68 12.57 -17.68 18.92
CA PHE A 68 13.67 -18.49 18.40
C PHE A 68 13.98 -19.68 19.33
N ARG A 69 13.99 -19.45 20.64
CA ARG A 69 14.18 -20.50 21.64
C ARG A 69 13.05 -21.54 21.57
N ALA A 70 11.81 -21.09 21.51
CA ALA A 70 10.66 -21.98 21.44
C ALA A 70 10.63 -22.81 20.14
N ALA A 71 11.06 -22.22 19.02
CA ALA A 71 11.15 -22.87 17.72
C ALA A 71 12.43 -23.71 17.54
N GLY A 72 13.38 -23.68 18.49
CA GLY A 72 14.68 -24.33 18.37
C GLY A 72 15.52 -23.80 17.21
N LEU A 73 15.43 -22.48 16.92
CA LEU A 73 16.18 -21.79 15.89
C LEU A 73 17.45 -21.18 16.48
N ASP A 74 18.59 -21.39 15.81
CA ASP A 74 19.86 -20.75 16.19
C ASP A 74 20.03 -19.44 15.39
N PRO A 75 19.95 -18.27 16.04
CA PRO A 75 20.15 -16.99 15.35
C PRO A 75 21.57 -16.78 14.80
N GLY A 76 22.54 -17.57 15.27
CA GLY A 76 23.93 -17.58 14.79
C GLY A 76 24.16 -18.48 13.59
N GLY A 77 23.22 -19.40 13.35
CA GLY A 77 23.29 -20.40 12.28
C GLY A 77 22.95 -19.86 10.89
N PRO A 78 22.87 -20.76 9.91
CA PRO A 78 22.42 -20.41 8.55
C PRO A 78 20.94 -20.09 8.58
N ALA A 79 20.57 -18.81 8.58
CA ALA A 79 19.17 -18.43 8.45
C ALA A 79 18.68 -18.71 7.03
N ASP A 80 17.73 -19.64 6.89
CA ASP A 80 17.08 -19.99 5.62
C ASP A 80 15.62 -19.47 5.59
N GLU A 81 15.11 -19.18 4.40
CA GLU A 81 13.71 -18.82 4.20
C GLU A 81 12.79 -19.97 4.68
N ALA A 82 13.18 -21.22 4.46
CA ALA A 82 12.44 -22.40 4.93
C ALA A 82 12.35 -22.48 6.47
N GLU A 83 13.31 -21.94 7.21
CA GLU A 83 13.27 -21.91 8.67
C GLU A 83 12.31 -20.86 9.21
N LEU A 84 12.04 -19.79 8.46
CA LEU A 84 11.08 -18.75 8.85
C LEU A 84 9.69 -19.33 9.09
N VAL A 85 9.30 -20.36 8.34
CA VAL A 85 7.98 -21.00 8.45
C VAL A 85 7.74 -21.60 9.85
N ARG A 86 8.81 -21.88 10.60
CA ARG A 86 8.74 -22.36 12.00
C ARG A 86 8.35 -21.27 12.99
N LEU A 87 8.47 -19.99 12.60
CA LEU A 87 8.03 -18.87 13.42
C LEU A 87 6.54 -18.64 13.19
N PRO A 88 5.79 -18.27 14.22
CA PRO A 88 4.39 -17.86 14.04
C PRO A 88 4.31 -16.60 13.18
N VAL A 89 3.19 -16.41 12.50
CA VAL A 89 2.89 -15.17 11.80
C VAL A 89 2.71 -14.04 12.81
N LEU A 90 3.40 -12.91 12.58
CA LEU A 90 3.33 -11.74 13.43
C LEU A 90 2.08 -10.93 13.08
N GLU A 91 1.14 -10.86 14.01
CA GLU A 91 -0.09 -10.09 13.86
C GLU A 91 0.09 -8.63 14.30
N LYS A 92 -0.70 -7.73 13.71
CA LYS A 92 -0.74 -6.33 14.14
C LYS A 92 -1.13 -6.17 15.61
N SER A 93 -2.03 -6.99 16.11
CA SER A 93 -2.42 -7.05 17.53
C SER A 93 -1.26 -7.39 18.44
N THR A 94 -0.39 -8.30 18.03
CA THR A 94 0.83 -8.67 18.75
C THR A 94 1.77 -7.48 18.89
N LEU A 95 1.96 -6.69 17.81
CA LEU A 95 2.76 -5.45 17.85
C LEU A 95 2.19 -4.42 18.81
N HIS A 96 0.87 -4.28 18.87
CA HIS A 96 0.21 -3.38 19.83
C HIS A 96 0.36 -3.87 21.28
N ALA A 97 0.21 -5.17 21.51
CA ALA A 97 0.24 -5.76 22.86
C ALA A 97 1.66 -5.85 23.45
N ALA A 98 2.67 -6.13 22.62
CA ALA A 98 4.03 -6.35 23.08
C ALA A 98 4.71 -5.10 23.67
N GLY A 99 4.30 -3.93 23.24
CA GLY A 99 4.99 -2.69 23.60
C GLY A 99 6.33 -2.49 22.86
N GLU A 100 6.82 -1.25 22.92
CA GLU A 100 7.99 -0.85 22.11
C GLU A 100 9.26 -1.60 22.54
N ALA A 101 9.54 -1.67 23.85
CA ALA A 101 10.76 -2.29 24.39
C ALA A 101 10.92 -3.76 24.03
N GLU A 102 9.83 -4.51 23.81
CA GLU A 102 9.84 -5.91 23.45
C GLU A 102 10.25 -6.17 21.99
N MET A 103 10.04 -5.17 21.12
CA MET A 103 10.18 -5.30 19.67
C MET A 103 11.40 -4.58 19.09
N LEU A 104 12.13 -3.79 19.90
CA LEU A 104 13.26 -2.99 19.43
C LEU A 104 14.61 -3.69 19.66
N ALA A 105 15.45 -3.70 18.63
CA ALA A 105 16.83 -4.21 18.69
C ALA A 105 17.85 -3.11 19.03
N GLU A 106 17.41 -1.85 19.09
CA GLU A 106 18.21 -0.66 19.41
C GLU A 106 17.46 0.24 20.41
N PRO A 107 18.16 1.07 21.19
CA PRO A 107 17.55 2.04 22.12
C PRO A 107 16.63 3.00 21.37
N VAL A 108 15.42 3.24 21.91
CA VAL A 108 14.37 4.04 21.29
C VAL A 108 14.80 5.50 21.02
N GLU A 109 15.73 6.03 21.82
CA GLU A 109 16.26 7.39 21.70
C GLU A 109 17.05 7.62 20.40
N ARG A 110 17.49 6.53 19.74
CA ARG A 110 18.21 6.56 18.47
C ARG A 110 17.29 6.36 17.26
N LEU A 111 16.01 6.15 17.51
CA LEU A 111 15.01 5.78 16.52
C LEU A 111 13.99 6.88 16.33
N PHE A 112 13.35 6.91 15.18
CA PHE A 112 12.20 7.76 14.94
C PHE A 112 10.95 6.95 14.62
N PRO A 113 9.80 7.35 15.17
CA PRO A 113 8.55 6.67 14.95
C PRO A 113 7.98 6.99 13.57
N VAL A 114 7.43 5.97 12.93
CA VAL A 114 6.56 6.05 11.76
C VAL A 114 5.19 5.57 12.19
N THR A 115 4.18 6.40 12.02
CA THR A 115 2.82 6.08 12.47
C THR A 115 1.95 5.67 11.28
N THR A 116 1.25 4.55 11.42
CA THR A 116 0.26 4.11 10.42
C THR A 116 -1.02 4.93 10.53
N SER A 117 -1.81 5.00 9.45
CA SER A 117 -3.10 5.71 9.44
C SER A 117 -4.18 5.10 10.32
N GLY A 118 -3.95 3.90 10.86
CA GLY A 118 -4.90 3.24 11.76
C GLY A 118 -6.27 3.00 11.15
N SER A 119 -6.36 2.33 10.00
CA SER A 119 -7.64 1.97 9.37
C SER A 119 -8.59 1.17 10.29
N THR A 120 -8.11 0.75 11.45
CA THR A 120 -8.84 0.02 12.51
C THR A 120 -9.05 0.87 13.77
N GLY A 121 -8.88 2.19 13.69
CA GLY A 121 -9.05 3.10 14.83
C GLY A 121 -7.81 3.28 15.73
N GLN A 122 -6.88 2.31 15.75
CA GLN A 122 -5.64 2.43 16.52
C GLN A 122 -4.41 2.52 15.59
N PRO A 123 -3.74 3.70 15.52
CA PRO A 123 -2.50 3.85 14.78
C PRO A 123 -1.40 2.97 15.39
N LEU A 124 -0.69 2.22 14.55
CA LEU A 124 0.51 1.51 14.96
C LEU A 124 1.73 2.42 14.78
N ARG A 125 2.61 2.43 15.75
CA ARG A 125 3.94 3.06 15.66
C ARG A 125 4.96 1.99 15.34
N VAL A 126 5.73 2.18 14.29
CA VAL A 126 6.93 1.42 13.99
C VAL A 126 8.14 2.33 14.04
N PHE A 127 9.29 1.78 14.41
CA PHE A 127 10.50 2.56 14.64
C PHE A 127 11.57 2.22 13.61
N ARG A 128 12.29 3.23 13.19
CA ARG A 128 13.38 3.09 12.23
C ARG A 128 14.62 3.81 12.71
N SER A 129 15.77 3.22 12.45
CA SER A 129 17.05 3.93 12.51
C SER A 129 17.24 4.79 11.25
N VAL A 130 18.24 5.66 11.27
CA VAL A 130 18.65 6.43 10.09
C VAL A 130 19.00 5.52 8.91
N GLN A 131 19.68 4.41 9.21
CA GLN A 131 20.07 3.40 8.22
C GLN A 131 18.84 2.73 7.59
N ASP A 132 17.89 2.28 8.42
CA ASP A 132 16.64 1.66 7.95
C ASP A 132 15.87 2.63 7.03
N GLN A 133 15.79 3.90 7.42
CA GLN A 133 15.09 4.91 6.63
C GLN A 133 15.79 5.19 5.29
N ALA A 134 17.13 5.18 5.26
CA ALA A 134 17.85 5.33 4.01
C ALA A 134 17.54 4.19 3.03
N GLU A 135 17.45 2.95 3.51
CA GLU A 135 17.08 1.79 2.70
C GLU A 135 15.63 1.89 2.19
N VAL A 136 14.67 2.23 3.06
CA VAL A 136 13.27 2.44 2.65
C VAL A 136 13.14 3.56 1.62
N SER A 137 13.89 4.65 1.78
CA SER A 137 13.90 5.77 0.82
C SER A 137 14.55 5.37 -0.51
N ALA A 138 15.56 4.50 -0.48
CA ALA A 138 16.21 3.96 -1.68
C ALA A 138 15.25 3.09 -2.50
N LEU A 139 14.39 2.29 -1.84
CA LEU A 139 13.33 1.52 -2.51
C LEU A 139 12.32 2.44 -3.22
N TRP A 140 11.92 3.53 -2.57
CA TRP A 140 11.06 4.53 -3.20
C TRP A 140 11.73 5.19 -4.43
N SER A 141 13.01 5.54 -4.30
CA SER A 141 13.81 6.08 -5.41
C SER A 141 13.88 5.12 -6.60
N ARG A 142 13.99 3.79 -6.35
CA ARG A 142 13.93 2.76 -7.40
C ARG A 142 12.61 2.81 -8.17
N VAL A 143 11.48 2.92 -7.46
CA VAL A 143 10.16 3.01 -8.08
C VAL A 143 10.05 4.24 -8.98
N LEU A 144 10.42 5.41 -8.47
CA LEU A 144 10.38 6.65 -9.25
C LEU A 144 11.22 6.54 -10.53
N GLN A 145 12.42 5.96 -10.42
CA GLN A 145 13.29 5.72 -11.60
C GLN A 145 12.69 4.70 -12.57
N ALA A 146 12.05 3.63 -12.05
CA ALA A 146 11.37 2.63 -12.88
C ALA A 146 10.20 3.25 -13.67
N PHE A 147 9.56 4.28 -13.11
CA PHE A 147 8.50 5.05 -13.76
C PHE A 147 9.02 6.15 -14.69
N GLY A 148 10.34 6.34 -14.80
CA GLY A 148 10.94 7.34 -15.64
C GLY A 148 11.02 8.75 -15.01
N HIS A 149 10.76 8.87 -13.69
CA HIS A 149 10.94 10.14 -12.98
C HIS A 149 12.44 10.47 -12.82
N GLY A 150 12.83 11.61 -13.36
CA GLY A 150 14.18 12.14 -13.27
C GLY A 150 14.39 13.07 -12.07
N ILE A 151 15.65 13.37 -11.74
CA ILE A 151 15.98 14.26 -10.60
C ILE A 151 15.55 15.71 -10.83
N PHE A 152 15.33 16.10 -12.08
CA PHE A 152 14.85 17.43 -12.49
C PHE A 152 13.35 17.43 -12.82
N ASP A 153 12.63 16.37 -12.55
CA ASP A 153 11.19 16.33 -12.76
C ASP A 153 10.46 16.89 -11.54
N SER A 154 9.55 17.83 -11.78
CA SER A 154 8.65 18.36 -10.75
C SER A 154 7.61 17.30 -10.37
N GLN A 155 7.17 17.33 -9.12
CA GLN A 155 6.21 16.35 -8.61
C GLN A 155 5.11 17.00 -7.79
N VAL A 156 3.86 16.59 -8.02
CA VAL A 156 2.73 16.88 -7.14
C VAL A 156 2.22 15.58 -6.54
N ASN A 157 2.06 15.58 -5.21
CA ASN A 157 1.54 14.44 -4.44
C ASN A 157 0.26 14.85 -3.72
N ILE A 158 -0.82 14.12 -3.93
CA ILE A 158 -2.06 14.29 -3.18
C ILE A 158 -2.18 13.17 -2.15
N SER A 159 -2.18 13.55 -0.88
CA SER A 159 -2.25 12.62 0.24
C SER A 159 -2.79 13.29 1.50
N THR A 160 -3.05 12.51 2.55
CA THR A 160 -3.44 13.05 3.87
C THR A 160 -2.27 13.61 4.67
N GLY A 161 -1.03 13.38 4.23
CA GLY A 161 0.17 13.84 4.91
C GLY A 161 0.52 15.30 4.59
N ARG A 162 1.02 16.03 5.60
CA ARG A 162 1.62 17.35 5.37
C ARG A 162 3.00 17.20 4.73
N ALA A 163 3.36 18.25 3.96
CA ALA A 163 4.67 18.36 3.33
C ALA A 163 5.81 18.10 4.31
N VAL A 164 6.75 17.30 3.85
CA VAL A 164 7.98 16.97 4.56
C VAL A 164 8.87 18.17 4.75
N ALA A 165 9.70 18.06 5.79
CA ALA A 165 10.64 19.06 6.27
C ALA A 165 11.19 20.00 5.21
N ARG A 166 10.86 21.29 5.38
CA ARG A 166 11.33 22.38 4.52
C ARG A 166 12.74 22.87 4.88
N THR A 167 13.57 21.99 5.48
CA THR A 167 14.91 22.33 5.99
C THR A 167 15.99 21.43 5.38
N GLY A 168 17.23 21.90 5.33
CA GLY A 168 18.39 21.17 4.83
C GLY A 168 18.82 21.51 3.41
N PRO A 169 19.98 20.97 2.96
CA PRO A 169 20.59 21.33 1.67
C PRO A 169 19.68 21.11 0.46
N VAL A 170 18.98 19.98 0.42
CA VAL A 170 18.05 19.66 -0.69
C VAL A 170 16.87 20.62 -0.71
N ALA A 171 16.32 20.98 0.45
CA ALA A 171 15.25 21.98 0.53
C ALA A 171 15.73 23.36 0.12
N LEU A 172 16.97 23.72 0.48
CA LEU A 172 17.60 24.97 0.04
C LEU A 172 17.77 24.99 -1.48
N LEU A 173 18.31 23.92 -2.08
CA LEU A 173 18.47 23.80 -3.53
C LEU A 173 17.13 23.91 -4.28
N ARG A 174 16.04 23.34 -3.71
CA ARG A 174 14.68 23.53 -4.26
C ARG A 174 14.19 24.97 -4.12
N ARG A 175 14.43 25.61 -2.97
CA ARG A 175 14.08 27.03 -2.76
C ARG A 175 14.84 27.97 -3.70
N LEU A 176 16.09 27.62 -4.04
CA LEU A 176 16.92 28.35 -4.98
C LEU A 176 16.59 28.03 -6.45
N GLY A 177 15.62 27.17 -6.73
CA GLY A 177 15.26 26.75 -8.08
C GLY A 177 16.26 25.81 -8.77
N VAL A 178 17.29 25.35 -8.05
CA VAL A 178 18.28 24.39 -8.59
C VAL A 178 17.69 23.00 -8.76
N LEU A 179 16.80 22.61 -7.84
CA LEU A 179 16.04 21.38 -7.93
C LEU A 179 14.54 21.70 -8.04
N PRO A 180 13.77 20.90 -8.79
CA PRO A 180 12.35 21.13 -8.99
C PRO A 180 11.55 20.99 -7.70
N GLU A 181 10.40 21.66 -7.67
CA GLU A 181 9.47 21.60 -6.54
C GLU A 181 8.84 20.22 -6.41
N ILE A 182 8.70 19.72 -5.16
CA ILE A 182 7.79 18.66 -4.80
C ILE A 182 6.64 19.30 -4.00
N ARG A 183 5.47 19.37 -4.59
CA ARG A 183 4.28 19.95 -3.97
C ARG A 183 3.42 18.86 -3.35
N HIS A 184 3.02 19.05 -2.10
CA HIS A 184 2.03 18.21 -1.44
C HIS A 184 0.72 18.95 -1.31
N ILE A 185 -0.37 18.29 -1.67
CA ILE A 185 -1.74 18.78 -1.57
C ILE A 185 -2.50 17.83 -0.64
N SER A 186 -3.35 18.37 0.21
CA SER A 186 -4.23 17.56 1.04
C SER A 186 -5.29 16.86 0.17
N SER A 187 -5.51 15.57 0.40
CA SER A 187 -6.59 14.82 -0.24
C SER A 187 -7.98 15.25 0.23
N PHE A 188 -8.07 16.11 1.25
CA PHE A 188 -9.31 16.72 1.74
C PHE A 188 -9.61 18.08 1.11
N GLU A 189 -8.69 18.63 0.31
CA GLU A 189 -9.00 19.83 -0.48
C GLU A 189 -10.11 19.51 -1.49
N PRO A 190 -10.99 20.45 -1.82
CA PRO A 190 -11.95 20.29 -2.89
C PRO A 190 -11.28 19.90 -4.22
N VAL A 191 -11.91 19.03 -5.00
CA VAL A 191 -11.34 18.50 -6.26
C VAL A 191 -10.99 19.65 -7.22
N ASP A 192 -11.83 20.66 -7.35
CA ASP A 192 -11.55 21.82 -8.21
C ASP A 192 -10.28 22.54 -7.78
N ARG A 193 -10.07 22.71 -6.46
CA ARG A 193 -8.83 23.30 -5.94
C ARG A 193 -7.60 22.44 -6.21
N GLN A 194 -7.75 21.13 -6.13
CA GLN A 194 -6.67 20.20 -6.51
C GLN A 194 -6.33 20.34 -8.00
N ILE A 195 -7.33 20.44 -8.87
CA ILE A 195 -7.17 20.67 -10.32
C ILE A 195 -6.50 22.01 -10.60
N GLU A 196 -6.92 23.10 -9.97
CA GLU A 196 -6.28 24.40 -10.11
C GLU A 196 -4.77 24.33 -9.81
N ILE A 197 -4.40 23.72 -8.70
CA ILE A 197 -2.98 23.59 -8.31
C ILE A 197 -2.22 22.71 -9.30
N LEU A 198 -2.81 21.62 -9.79
CA LEU A 198 -2.19 20.76 -10.80
C LEU A 198 -1.96 21.53 -12.11
N ARG A 199 -2.91 22.34 -12.55
CA ARG A 199 -2.80 23.18 -13.76
C ARG A 199 -1.78 24.30 -13.58
N GLU A 200 -1.72 24.92 -12.40
CA GLU A 200 -0.69 25.92 -12.08
C GLU A 200 0.72 25.33 -12.12
N LYS A 201 0.89 24.14 -11.54
CA LYS A 201 2.21 23.53 -11.37
C LYS A 201 2.69 22.71 -12.55
N GLN A 202 1.81 22.24 -13.42
CA GLN A 202 2.14 21.39 -14.58
C GLN A 202 3.21 20.34 -14.24
N PRO A 203 2.93 19.41 -13.28
CA PRO A 203 3.95 18.51 -12.79
C PRO A 203 4.35 17.47 -13.83
N HIS A 204 5.66 17.13 -13.88
CA HIS A 204 6.11 15.99 -14.66
C HIS A 204 5.60 14.66 -14.09
N THR A 205 5.49 14.57 -12.77
CA THR A 205 4.98 13.41 -12.07
C THR A 205 3.82 13.79 -11.15
N PHE A 206 2.70 13.11 -11.31
CA PHE A 206 1.54 13.24 -10.46
C PHE A 206 1.28 11.94 -9.72
N SER A 207 1.18 11.99 -8.39
CA SER A 207 0.82 10.84 -7.56
C SER A 207 -0.30 11.17 -6.61
N SER A 208 -1.16 10.18 -6.37
CA SER A 208 -2.34 10.35 -5.53
C SER A 208 -2.78 9.03 -4.90
N TYR A 209 -3.71 9.10 -3.95
CA TYR A 209 -4.54 7.94 -3.64
C TYR A 209 -5.41 7.57 -4.83
N ALA A 210 -5.70 6.27 -4.99
CA ALA A 210 -6.52 5.81 -6.11
C ALA A 210 -7.85 6.55 -6.21
N ILE A 211 -8.54 6.73 -5.10
CA ILE A 211 -9.83 7.46 -5.07
C ILE A 211 -9.69 8.94 -5.49
N SER A 212 -8.65 9.64 -5.02
CA SER A 212 -8.42 11.04 -5.41
C SER A 212 -8.06 11.13 -6.89
N LEU A 213 -7.29 10.17 -7.41
CA LEU A 213 -6.97 10.08 -8.84
C LEU A 213 -8.23 9.90 -9.69
N GLU A 214 -9.12 9.00 -9.27
CA GLU A 214 -10.41 8.77 -9.96
C GLU A 214 -11.30 10.01 -9.91
N MET A 215 -11.39 10.69 -8.76
CA MET A 215 -12.21 11.92 -8.64
C MET A 215 -11.69 13.05 -9.53
N ILE A 216 -10.36 13.23 -9.58
CA ILE A 216 -9.75 14.26 -10.42
C ILE A 216 -9.94 13.92 -11.90
N ALA A 217 -9.70 12.66 -12.29
CA ALA A 217 -9.88 12.23 -13.68
C ALA A 217 -11.34 12.42 -14.16
N ASP A 218 -12.30 12.05 -13.32
CA ASP A 218 -13.73 12.23 -13.57
C ASP A 218 -14.06 13.72 -13.80
N ALA A 219 -13.61 14.61 -12.91
CA ALA A 219 -13.84 16.03 -13.00
C ALA A 219 -13.15 16.68 -14.23
N LEU A 220 -11.93 16.25 -14.56
CA LEU A 220 -11.23 16.73 -15.77
C LEU A 220 -12.00 16.38 -17.05
N LEU A 221 -12.52 15.16 -17.13
CA LEU A 221 -13.30 14.69 -18.27
C LEU A 221 -14.64 15.42 -18.37
N GLU A 222 -15.35 15.60 -17.25
CA GLU A 222 -16.62 16.34 -17.21
C GLU A 222 -16.47 17.82 -17.59
N GLN A 223 -15.38 18.46 -17.17
CA GLN A 223 -15.08 19.86 -17.46
C GLN A 223 -14.39 20.07 -18.82
N GLY A 224 -14.06 19.01 -19.55
CA GLY A 224 -13.35 19.07 -20.83
C GLY A 224 -11.92 19.64 -20.72
N ILE A 225 -11.28 19.49 -19.54
CA ILE A 225 -9.93 19.99 -19.29
C ILE A 225 -8.90 19.01 -19.89
N THR A 226 -8.10 19.47 -20.83
CA THR A 226 -7.15 18.64 -21.59
C THR A 226 -5.72 19.14 -21.56
N ASP A 227 -5.45 20.22 -20.80
CA ASP A 227 -4.13 20.89 -20.74
C ASP A 227 -3.18 20.33 -19.67
N LEU A 228 -3.60 19.29 -18.93
CA LEU A 228 -2.80 18.64 -17.90
C LEU A 228 -2.21 17.33 -18.43
N ARG A 229 -0.88 17.33 -18.73
CA ARG A 229 -0.18 16.21 -19.39
C ARG A 229 1.09 15.81 -18.64
N PRO A 230 0.98 15.18 -17.44
CA PRO A 230 2.16 14.67 -16.74
C PRO A 230 2.80 13.52 -17.51
N LYS A 231 4.12 13.34 -17.38
CA LYS A 231 4.84 12.20 -17.95
C LYS A 231 4.49 10.89 -17.24
N VAL A 232 4.28 10.99 -15.92
CA VAL A 232 4.04 9.84 -15.03
C VAL A 232 2.86 10.16 -14.12
N VAL A 233 1.89 9.26 -14.11
CA VAL A 233 0.79 9.23 -13.14
C VAL A 233 0.85 7.91 -12.39
N PHE A 234 0.77 7.95 -11.07
CA PHE A 234 0.66 6.71 -10.30
C PHE A 234 -0.19 6.87 -9.04
N SER A 235 -0.80 5.76 -8.64
CA SER A 235 -1.58 5.66 -7.41
C SER A 235 -0.86 4.81 -6.36
N ALA A 236 -1.17 5.08 -5.10
CA ALA A 236 -0.65 4.32 -3.96
C ALA A 236 -1.72 4.13 -2.89
N ALA A 237 -1.47 3.23 -1.96
CA ALA A 237 -2.24 2.98 -0.75
C ALA A 237 -3.61 2.30 -0.92
N MET A 238 -4.14 2.22 -2.11
CA MET A 238 -5.37 1.51 -2.47
C MET A 238 -5.26 1.01 -3.92
N PRO A 239 -5.85 -0.14 -4.27
CA PRO A 239 -5.95 -0.55 -5.66
C PRO A 239 -6.76 0.46 -6.47
N LEU A 240 -6.28 0.79 -7.65
CA LEU A 240 -7.01 1.61 -8.62
C LEU A 240 -8.04 0.74 -9.33
N SER A 241 -9.29 1.21 -9.43
CA SER A 241 -10.31 0.45 -10.15
C SER A 241 -10.01 0.38 -11.65
N ASP A 242 -10.51 -0.65 -12.36
CA ASP A 242 -10.32 -0.76 -13.82
C ASP A 242 -10.93 0.44 -14.55
N ARG A 243 -12.10 0.92 -14.09
CA ARG A 243 -12.71 2.15 -14.58
C ARG A 243 -11.82 3.37 -14.31
N GLY A 244 -11.34 3.52 -13.06
CA GLY A 244 -10.46 4.64 -12.68
C GLY A 244 -9.17 4.65 -13.49
N ARG A 245 -8.67 3.48 -13.86
CA ARG A 245 -7.49 3.35 -14.73
C ARG A 245 -7.77 3.88 -16.14
N VAL A 246 -8.90 3.50 -16.73
CA VAL A 246 -9.31 3.98 -18.08
C VAL A 246 -9.54 5.49 -18.04
N MET A 247 -10.30 5.99 -17.07
CA MET A 247 -10.58 7.42 -16.92
C MET A 247 -9.30 8.24 -16.71
N ALA A 248 -8.39 7.77 -15.85
CA ALA A 248 -7.12 8.47 -15.63
C ALA A 248 -6.25 8.48 -16.88
N GLN A 249 -6.21 7.39 -17.65
CA GLN A 249 -5.51 7.35 -18.93
C GLN A 249 -6.10 8.34 -19.94
N GLU A 250 -7.42 8.44 -20.02
CA GLU A 250 -8.12 9.39 -20.90
C GLU A 250 -7.85 10.84 -20.47
N ALA A 251 -8.03 11.14 -19.19
CA ALA A 251 -7.86 12.49 -18.63
C ALA A 251 -6.42 13.00 -18.74
N PHE A 252 -5.42 12.19 -18.42
CA PHE A 252 -4.01 12.59 -18.37
C PHE A 252 -3.21 12.26 -19.63
N GLY A 253 -3.72 11.42 -20.52
CA GLY A 253 -3.03 10.96 -21.73
C GLY A 253 -1.94 9.91 -21.47
N VAL A 254 -1.76 9.44 -20.22
CA VAL A 254 -0.83 8.38 -19.83
C VAL A 254 -1.52 7.37 -18.94
N ALA A 255 -1.20 6.08 -19.14
CA ALA A 255 -1.77 5.02 -18.33
C ALA A 255 -1.20 5.10 -16.90
N PRO A 256 -2.04 5.18 -15.85
CA PRO A 256 -1.56 5.25 -14.49
C PRO A 256 -0.89 3.95 -14.06
N LEU A 257 0.08 4.06 -13.13
CA LEU A 257 0.81 2.97 -12.52
C LEU A 257 0.37 2.81 -11.05
N GLU A 258 0.60 1.64 -10.48
CA GLU A 258 0.29 1.40 -9.06
C GLU A 258 1.57 1.12 -8.27
N VAL A 259 1.60 1.62 -7.03
CA VAL A 259 2.67 1.32 -6.07
C VAL A 259 2.05 0.67 -4.84
N TYR A 260 2.54 -0.52 -4.52
CA TYR A 260 2.16 -1.23 -3.31
C TYR A 260 3.04 -0.79 -2.16
N VAL A 261 2.43 -0.13 -1.18
CA VAL A 261 3.11 0.44 -0.01
C VAL A 261 2.37 0.09 1.28
N ALA A 262 3.13 -0.17 2.32
CA ALA A 262 2.62 -0.25 3.69
C ALA A 262 3.44 0.68 4.58
N ALA A 263 2.79 1.43 5.48
CA ALA A 263 3.50 2.39 6.33
C ALA A 263 4.56 1.69 7.20
N GLU A 264 4.24 0.49 7.67
CA GLU A 264 5.12 -0.35 8.48
C GLU A 264 6.39 -0.77 7.74
N LEU A 265 6.25 -1.11 6.46
CA LEU A 265 7.29 -1.79 5.67
C LEU A 265 7.90 -0.92 4.57
N GLY A 266 7.29 0.21 4.25
CA GLY A 266 7.70 1.02 3.10
C GLY A 266 7.15 0.47 1.78
N THR A 267 7.94 0.59 0.72
CA THR A 267 7.56 0.14 -0.62
C THR A 267 7.76 -1.36 -0.77
N LEU A 268 6.66 -2.07 -1.01
CA LEU A 268 6.67 -3.51 -1.20
C LEU A 268 6.89 -3.88 -2.67
N GLY A 269 6.20 -3.17 -3.56
CA GLY A 269 6.29 -3.41 -4.99
C GLY A 269 5.72 -2.27 -5.82
N TRP A 270 5.88 -2.38 -7.14
CA TRP A 270 5.36 -1.39 -8.08
C TRP A 270 4.97 -2.05 -9.40
N GLU A 271 3.98 -1.50 -10.06
CA GLU A 271 3.52 -2.01 -11.35
C GLU A 271 4.61 -1.84 -12.42
N CYS A 272 4.83 -2.89 -13.19
CA CYS A 272 5.78 -2.84 -14.31
C CYS A 272 5.24 -1.91 -15.41
N PRO A 273 6.00 -0.88 -15.86
CA PRO A 273 5.56 -0.05 -16.97
C PRO A 273 5.39 -0.81 -18.27
N GLU A 274 6.14 -1.90 -18.47
CA GLU A 274 6.15 -2.70 -19.70
C GLU A 274 5.15 -3.86 -19.66
N GLU A 275 4.90 -4.43 -18.46
CA GLU A 275 3.95 -5.54 -18.28
C GLU A 275 2.90 -5.13 -17.23
N ARG A 276 1.79 -4.57 -17.71
CA ARG A 276 0.72 -4.03 -16.88
C ARG A 276 -0.03 -5.11 -16.09
N GLY A 277 -0.51 -4.76 -14.90
CA GLY A 277 -1.27 -5.67 -14.05
C GLY A 277 -0.43 -6.57 -13.15
N ALA A 278 0.91 -6.55 -13.30
CA ALA A 278 1.84 -7.25 -12.43
C ALA A 278 2.70 -6.25 -11.65
N LEU A 279 2.91 -6.53 -10.37
CA LEU A 279 3.77 -5.73 -9.51
C LEU A 279 5.13 -6.42 -9.36
N HIS A 280 6.23 -5.74 -9.65
CA HIS A 280 7.55 -6.18 -9.19
C HIS A 280 7.64 -6.02 -7.69
N LEU A 281 8.04 -7.06 -6.98
CA LEU A 281 8.35 -7.02 -5.56
C LEU A 281 9.77 -6.49 -5.34
N ASN A 282 10.00 -5.82 -4.22
CA ASN A 282 11.36 -5.53 -3.73
C ASN A 282 11.93 -6.76 -3.01
N ASP A 283 11.88 -7.93 -3.64
CA ASP A 283 12.23 -9.21 -3.02
C ASP A 283 13.74 -9.41 -2.77
N ASP A 284 14.56 -8.49 -3.22
CA ASP A 284 15.93 -8.32 -2.73
C ASP A 284 15.98 -7.78 -1.29
N MET A 285 14.98 -7.04 -0.84
CA MET A 285 14.89 -6.39 0.48
C MET A 285 13.74 -6.88 1.35
N GLN A 286 12.99 -7.86 0.88
CA GLN A 286 11.84 -8.43 1.58
C GLN A 286 11.67 -9.89 1.15
N ILE A 287 11.13 -10.69 2.05
CA ILE A 287 10.60 -12.02 1.74
C ILE A 287 9.09 -11.90 1.83
N VAL A 288 8.40 -12.20 0.73
CA VAL A 288 6.94 -12.16 0.65
C VAL A 288 6.42 -13.58 0.55
N GLU A 289 5.59 -13.99 1.50
CA GLU A 289 4.87 -15.26 1.53
C GLU A 289 3.41 -15.01 1.18
N ILE A 290 2.79 -15.92 0.45
CA ILE A 290 1.34 -15.95 0.20
C ILE A 290 0.79 -17.16 0.92
N LEU A 291 -0.04 -16.90 1.93
CA LEU A 291 -0.50 -17.93 2.87
C LEU A 291 -2.02 -18.13 2.81
N ASP A 292 -2.45 -19.36 3.05
CA ASP A 292 -3.86 -19.68 3.26
C ASP A 292 -4.36 -19.21 4.65
N GLN A 293 -5.60 -19.55 4.98
CA GLN A 293 -6.21 -19.22 6.29
C GLN A 293 -5.60 -19.99 7.47
N ASN A 294 -4.80 -21.03 7.21
CA ASN A 294 -4.11 -21.86 8.20
C ASN A 294 -2.62 -21.58 8.25
N ASP A 295 -2.17 -20.44 7.69
CA ASP A 295 -0.78 -20.01 7.61
C ASP A 295 0.16 -20.93 6.81
N ARG A 296 -0.41 -21.70 5.86
CA ARG A 296 0.34 -22.58 4.96
C ARG A 296 0.63 -21.86 3.65
N PRO A 297 1.87 -21.98 3.10
CA PRO A 297 2.20 -21.40 1.81
C PRO A 297 1.29 -21.93 0.68
N LEU A 298 0.83 -21.02 -0.16
CA LEU A 298 0.06 -21.34 -1.35
C LEU A 298 0.95 -21.43 -2.59
N PRO A 299 0.61 -22.28 -3.56
CA PRO A 299 1.25 -22.33 -4.86
C PRO A 299 1.18 -20.99 -5.61
N ASP A 300 2.10 -20.77 -6.53
CA ASP A 300 2.04 -19.62 -7.45
C ASP A 300 0.73 -19.60 -8.23
N GLY A 301 0.15 -18.43 -8.39
CA GLY A 301 -1.14 -18.22 -9.04
C GLY A 301 -2.34 -18.26 -8.10
N GLU A 302 -2.22 -18.85 -6.94
CA GLU A 302 -3.30 -18.88 -5.93
C GLU A 302 -3.30 -17.62 -5.07
N THR A 303 -4.51 -17.08 -4.84
CA THR A 303 -4.70 -15.88 -4.02
C THR A 303 -4.73 -16.23 -2.53
N GLY A 304 -3.88 -15.56 -1.77
CA GLY A 304 -3.80 -15.71 -0.32
C GLY A 304 -3.39 -14.44 0.39
N GLN A 305 -3.17 -14.58 1.68
CA GLN A 305 -2.78 -13.47 2.56
C GLN A 305 -1.30 -13.12 2.39
N VAL A 306 -1.04 -11.83 2.22
CA VAL A 306 0.34 -11.32 2.10
C VAL A 306 0.99 -11.23 3.47
N VAL A 307 2.07 -11.97 3.65
CA VAL A 307 2.93 -11.97 4.85
C VAL A 307 4.34 -11.57 4.43
N VAL A 308 4.97 -10.68 5.19
CA VAL A 308 6.25 -10.07 4.79
C VAL A 308 7.28 -10.12 5.91
N SER A 309 8.48 -10.57 5.58
CA SER A 309 9.67 -10.36 6.40
C SER A 309 10.52 -9.27 5.79
N GLN A 310 10.76 -8.18 6.53
CA GLN A 310 11.45 -7.00 5.99
C GLN A 310 12.94 -7.02 6.26
N LEU A 311 13.76 -7.23 5.24
CA LEU A 311 15.19 -7.42 5.36
C LEU A 311 15.99 -6.13 5.55
N CYS A 312 15.39 -4.97 5.24
CA CYS A 312 16.08 -3.67 5.28
C CYS A 312 15.98 -2.95 6.63
N CYS A 313 15.05 -3.30 7.51
CA CYS A 313 14.87 -2.63 8.80
C CYS A 313 15.32 -3.55 9.94
N GLN A 314 16.38 -3.15 10.63
CA GLN A 314 16.98 -3.93 11.70
C GLN A 314 16.68 -3.37 13.09
N ALA A 315 16.34 -2.08 13.20
CA ALA A 315 16.05 -1.45 14.48
C ALA A 315 14.78 -1.99 15.13
N GLN A 316 13.75 -2.22 14.31
CA GLN A 316 12.55 -2.96 14.67
C GLN A 316 12.34 -4.09 13.65
N PRO A 317 12.87 -5.28 13.88
CA PRO A 317 12.71 -6.40 12.97
C PRO A 317 11.25 -6.81 12.85
N LEU A 318 10.77 -7.01 11.62
CA LEU A 318 9.45 -7.57 11.34
C LEU A 318 9.64 -8.85 10.52
N LEU A 319 9.51 -10.00 11.18
CA LEU A 319 9.55 -11.33 10.59
C LEU A 319 8.12 -11.85 10.46
N ARG A 320 7.75 -12.32 9.28
CA ARG A 320 6.44 -12.90 8.94
C ARG A 320 5.26 -12.02 9.36
N TYR A 321 5.35 -10.70 9.09
CA TYR A 321 4.30 -9.75 9.44
C TYR A 321 3.13 -9.81 8.46
N ARG A 322 1.92 -10.07 8.98
CA ARG A 322 0.69 -10.12 8.20
C ARG A 322 0.18 -8.72 7.91
N LEU A 323 0.10 -8.37 6.62
CA LEU A 323 -0.42 -7.07 6.16
C LEU A 323 -1.94 -7.01 6.16
N GLY A 324 -2.59 -8.16 6.01
CA GLY A 324 -4.03 -8.26 5.84
C GLY A 324 -4.49 -7.92 4.42
N ASP A 325 -3.57 -7.88 3.47
CA ASP A 325 -3.86 -7.73 2.04
C ASP A 325 -3.90 -9.10 1.35
N LEU A 326 -4.62 -9.20 0.23
CA LEU A 326 -4.75 -10.41 -0.57
C LEU A 326 -4.10 -10.21 -1.93
N ALA A 327 -3.26 -11.16 -2.34
CA ALA A 327 -2.62 -11.19 -3.65
C ALA A 327 -2.19 -12.61 -4.02
N ALA A 328 -1.76 -12.81 -5.26
CA ALA A 328 -1.18 -14.05 -5.74
C ALA A 328 0.23 -13.81 -6.27
N ARG A 329 1.16 -14.74 -6.03
CA ARG A 329 2.47 -14.70 -6.68
C ARG A 329 2.31 -15.05 -8.15
N ILE A 330 2.96 -14.29 -9.04
CA ILE A 330 2.96 -14.56 -10.48
C ILE A 330 4.23 -15.35 -10.83
N PRO A 331 4.13 -16.54 -11.42
CA PRO A 331 5.28 -17.34 -11.79
C PRO A 331 6.05 -16.75 -12.96
N GLY A 332 7.30 -17.15 -13.10
CA GLY A 332 8.17 -16.82 -14.22
C GLY A 332 8.75 -15.40 -14.22
N PRO A 333 9.66 -15.11 -15.14
CA PRO A 333 10.31 -13.80 -15.26
C PRO A 333 9.38 -12.76 -15.90
N CYS A 334 9.69 -11.48 -15.71
CA CYS A 334 9.05 -10.39 -16.44
C CYS A 334 9.78 -10.13 -17.77
N GLY A 335 9.02 -9.80 -18.82
CA GLY A 335 9.56 -9.40 -20.12
C GLY A 335 10.47 -8.17 -20.07
N CYS A 336 10.38 -7.33 -19.05
CA CYS A 336 11.25 -6.17 -18.86
C CYS A 336 12.70 -6.51 -18.48
N GLY A 337 13.04 -7.78 -18.22
CA GLY A 337 14.38 -8.24 -17.89
C GLY A 337 14.80 -8.08 -16.42
N ARG A 338 13.96 -7.52 -15.54
CA ARG A 338 14.24 -7.51 -14.10
C ARG A 338 14.15 -8.92 -13.51
N GLY A 339 15.10 -9.26 -12.63
CA GLY A 339 15.09 -10.56 -11.95
C GLY A 339 14.20 -10.62 -10.72
N LEU A 340 13.51 -9.53 -10.38
CA LEU A 340 12.63 -9.42 -9.23
C LEU A 340 11.37 -10.27 -9.39
N ALA A 341 10.92 -10.90 -8.30
CA ALA A 341 9.68 -11.65 -8.25
C ALA A 341 8.47 -10.75 -8.56
N ARG A 342 7.35 -11.39 -8.96
CA ARG A 342 6.14 -10.69 -9.36
C ARG A 342 4.96 -11.07 -8.48
N LEU A 343 4.09 -10.09 -8.25
CA LEU A 343 2.84 -10.24 -7.52
C LEU A 343 1.68 -9.74 -8.39
N SER A 344 0.51 -10.33 -8.25
CA SER A 344 -0.72 -9.76 -8.81
C SER A 344 -1.00 -8.38 -8.18
N ARG A 345 -1.87 -7.61 -8.79
CA ARG A 345 -2.44 -6.45 -8.10
C ARG A 345 -3.09 -6.91 -6.78
N VAL A 346 -2.99 -6.05 -5.75
CA VAL A 346 -3.66 -6.30 -4.47
C VAL A 346 -5.17 -6.33 -4.68
N GLN A 347 -5.81 -7.41 -4.24
CA GLN A 347 -7.22 -7.68 -4.52
C GLN A 347 -8.16 -7.20 -3.39
N GLY A 348 -7.60 -6.67 -2.30
CA GLY A 348 -8.37 -6.18 -1.16
C GLY A 348 -7.73 -6.53 0.18
N ARG A 349 -8.48 -6.30 1.26
CA ARG A 349 -8.04 -6.58 2.63
C ARG A 349 -8.90 -7.63 3.30
N THR A 350 -8.26 -8.52 4.05
CA THR A 350 -8.93 -9.59 4.81
C THR A 350 -9.87 -9.06 5.90
N ARG A 351 -9.67 -7.82 6.38
CA ARG A 351 -10.52 -7.18 7.39
C ARG A 351 -11.75 -6.48 6.80
N HIS A 352 -11.72 -6.17 5.52
CA HIS A 352 -12.85 -5.61 4.79
C HIS A 352 -13.57 -6.75 4.08
N VAL A 353 -14.14 -7.65 4.87
CA VAL A 353 -14.88 -8.81 4.38
C VAL A 353 -16.26 -8.85 5.01
N ILE A 354 -17.20 -9.37 4.28
CA ILE A 354 -18.53 -9.69 4.76
C ILE A 354 -18.56 -11.18 5.04
N ARG A 355 -18.99 -11.55 6.25
CA ARG A 355 -19.23 -12.94 6.61
C ARG A 355 -20.69 -13.25 6.40
N THR A 356 -20.97 -14.24 5.58
CA THR A 356 -22.32 -14.68 5.28
C THR A 356 -22.81 -15.68 6.34
N PRO A 357 -24.14 -15.89 6.50
CA PRO A 357 -24.68 -16.84 7.47
C PRO A 357 -24.22 -18.28 7.26
N ASP A 358 -23.90 -18.65 6.01
CA ASP A 358 -23.38 -19.97 5.63
C ASP A 358 -21.85 -20.09 5.78
N GLY A 359 -21.20 -19.09 6.40
CA GLY A 359 -19.76 -19.09 6.69
C GLY A 359 -18.85 -18.70 5.53
N ARG A 360 -19.39 -18.38 4.36
CA ARG A 360 -18.58 -17.83 3.24
C ARG A 360 -18.08 -16.44 3.58
N VAL A 361 -16.99 -16.05 2.91
CA VAL A 361 -16.38 -14.73 3.05
C VAL A 361 -16.45 -14.01 1.71
N LEU A 362 -17.10 -12.84 1.70
CA LEU A 362 -17.17 -11.96 0.53
C LEU A 362 -16.11 -10.86 0.65
N TYR A 363 -15.28 -10.76 -0.36
CA TYR A 363 -14.26 -9.71 -0.49
C TYR A 363 -14.78 -8.61 -1.42
N GLY A 364 -14.30 -7.38 -1.21
CA GLY A 364 -14.68 -6.23 -2.04
C GLY A 364 -14.43 -6.43 -3.53
N MET A 365 -13.38 -7.19 -3.90
CA MET A 365 -13.11 -7.53 -5.28
C MET A 365 -14.24 -8.36 -5.94
N MET A 366 -14.86 -9.27 -5.20
CA MET A 366 -15.96 -10.10 -5.72
C MET A 366 -17.15 -9.21 -6.07
N VAL A 367 -17.48 -8.28 -5.18
CA VAL A 367 -18.54 -7.28 -5.40
C VAL A 367 -18.17 -6.35 -6.56
N SER A 368 -16.92 -5.91 -6.63
CA SER A 368 -16.40 -5.09 -7.71
C SER A 368 -16.57 -5.76 -9.07
N THR A 369 -16.41 -7.09 -9.16
CA THR A 369 -16.60 -7.85 -10.40
C THR A 369 -18.02 -7.72 -10.96
N VAL A 370 -19.02 -7.66 -10.09
CA VAL A 370 -20.41 -7.41 -10.49
C VAL A 370 -20.62 -5.93 -10.81
N VAL A 371 -20.25 -5.03 -9.87
CA VAL A 371 -20.57 -3.60 -9.99
C VAL A 371 -19.91 -2.95 -11.20
N LYS A 372 -18.70 -3.38 -11.59
CA LYS A 372 -17.99 -2.84 -12.76
C LYS A 372 -18.71 -3.08 -14.11
N THR A 373 -19.66 -3.99 -14.16
CA THR A 373 -20.46 -4.24 -15.37
C THR A 373 -21.56 -3.18 -15.58
N PHE A 374 -21.73 -2.26 -14.61
CA PHE A 374 -22.72 -1.17 -14.64
C PHE A 374 -22.02 0.17 -14.80
N PRO A 375 -21.90 0.71 -16.03
CA PRO A 375 -21.25 1.99 -16.28
C PRO A 375 -21.98 3.17 -15.63
N GLU A 376 -23.20 2.97 -15.20
CA GLU A 376 -24.01 3.95 -14.47
C GLU A 376 -23.52 4.17 -13.03
N VAL A 377 -22.63 3.31 -12.48
CA VAL A 377 -22.08 3.45 -11.13
C VAL A 377 -20.72 4.11 -11.20
N ARG A 378 -20.58 5.32 -10.62
CA ARG A 378 -19.29 6.00 -10.49
C ARG A 378 -18.47 5.48 -9.32
N ARG A 379 -19.11 5.33 -8.16
CA ARG A 379 -18.50 4.82 -6.91
C ARG A 379 -19.49 3.97 -6.17
N TRP A 380 -18.97 3.09 -5.32
CA TRP A 380 -19.81 2.23 -4.52
C TRP A 380 -19.16 1.90 -3.16
N GLN A 381 -20.01 1.57 -2.20
CA GLN A 381 -19.62 1.04 -0.90
C GLN A 381 -20.67 0.01 -0.48
N LEU A 382 -20.24 -1.20 -0.13
CA LEU A 382 -21.11 -2.22 0.42
C LEU A 382 -21.04 -2.22 1.94
N ARG A 383 -22.17 -2.07 2.60
CA ARG A 383 -22.32 -2.11 4.05
C ARG A 383 -23.09 -3.33 4.46
N GLN A 384 -22.57 -4.09 5.41
CA GLN A 384 -23.34 -5.15 6.05
C GLN A 384 -24.20 -4.54 7.15
N THR A 385 -25.54 -4.64 7.02
CA THR A 385 -26.52 -4.07 7.96
C THR A 385 -27.09 -5.12 8.91
N ALA A 386 -27.05 -6.39 8.49
CA ALA A 386 -27.34 -7.58 9.31
C ALA A 386 -26.51 -8.76 8.76
N THR A 387 -26.55 -9.91 9.43
CA THR A 387 -25.77 -11.09 9.01
C THR A 387 -26.07 -11.52 7.57
N ASP A 388 -27.31 -11.33 7.12
CA ASP A 388 -27.84 -11.70 5.80
C ASP A 388 -28.27 -10.49 4.95
N ALA A 389 -28.14 -9.25 5.46
CA ALA A 389 -28.58 -8.04 4.80
C ALA A 389 -27.42 -7.11 4.47
N LEU A 390 -27.36 -6.69 3.21
CA LEU A 390 -26.29 -5.91 2.63
C LEU A 390 -26.88 -4.70 1.91
N ARG A 391 -26.33 -3.51 2.16
CA ARG A 391 -26.69 -2.28 1.47
C ARG A 391 -25.54 -1.80 0.62
N LEU A 392 -25.75 -1.72 -0.69
CA LEU A 392 -24.80 -1.13 -1.65
C LEU A 392 -25.15 0.35 -1.86
N LEU A 393 -24.34 1.24 -1.28
CA LEU A 393 -24.41 2.66 -1.61
C LEU A 393 -23.74 2.87 -2.97
N VAL A 394 -24.37 3.62 -3.86
CA VAL A 394 -23.82 3.95 -5.18
C VAL A 394 -23.87 5.44 -5.43
N VAL A 395 -22.79 6.01 -5.94
CA VAL A 395 -22.77 7.35 -6.51
C VAL A 395 -23.08 7.18 -7.99
N PRO A 396 -24.25 7.67 -8.47
CA PRO A 396 -24.68 7.48 -9.84
C PRO A 396 -23.91 8.34 -10.84
N SER A 397 -23.80 7.86 -12.07
CA SER A 397 -23.40 8.68 -13.23
C SER A 397 -24.62 9.39 -13.84
N PRO A 398 -24.43 10.34 -14.79
CA PRO A 398 -25.55 10.99 -15.48
C PRO A 398 -26.48 10.02 -16.23
N SER A 399 -25.99 8.83 -16.59
CA SER A 399 -26.78 7.79 -17.26
C SER A 399 -27.62 6.94 -16.31
N TRP A 400 -27.54 7.16 -15.00
CA TRP A 400 -28.29 6.41 -14.01
C TRP A 400 -29.80 6.50 -14.23
N ARG A 401 -30.48 5.37 -14.05
CA ARG A 401 -31.94 5.25 -14.00
C ARG A 401 -32.33 4.36 -12.82
N PRO A 402 -33.52 4.57 -12.20
CA PRO A 402 -33.94 3.80 -11.03
C PRO A 402 -33.88 2.27 -11.22
N GLU A 403 -34.17 1.78 -12.42
CA GLU A 403 -34.18 0.36 -12.77
C GLU A 403 -32.78 -0.27 -12.69
N VAL A 404 -31.72 0.53 -12.72
CA VAL A 404 -30.33 0.06 -12.57
C VAL A 404 -30.10 -0.49 -11.18
N ALA A 405 -30.71 0.11 -10.16
CA ALA A 405 -30.61 -0.40 -8.77
C ALA A 405 -31.13 -1.84 -8.66
N GLU A 406 -32.30 -2.12 -9.23
CA GLU A 406 -32.90 -3.46 -9.23
C GLU A 406 -32.03 -4.47 -10.02
N LYS A 407 -31.48 -4.04 -11.17
CA LYS A 407 -30.59 -4.87 -11.98
C LYS A 407 -29.32 -5.25 -11.21
N ILE A 408 -28.71 -4.30 -10.51
CA ILE A 408 -27.53 -4.54 -9.69
C ILE A 408 -27.88 -5.51 -8.54
N ALA A 409 -28.96 -5.25 -7.80
CA ALA A 409 -29.37 -6.10 -6.67
C ALA A 409 -29.61 -7.54 -7.13
N ARG A 410 -30.33 -7.72 -8.23
CA ARG A 410 -30.57 -9.04 -8.83
C ARG A 410 -29.26 -9.73 -9.22
N ARG A 411 -28.37 -9.02 -9.89
CA ARG A 411 -27.07 -9.59 -10.32
C ARG A 411 -26.19 -9.98 -9.15
N LEU A 412 -26.21 -9.20 -8.06
CA LEU A 412 -25.52 -9.56 -6.81
C LEU A 412 -26.14 -10.80 -6.17
N THR A 413 -27.48 -10.91 -6.15
CA THR A 413 -28.17 -12.09 -5.62
C THR A 413 -27.90 -13.34 -6.47
N GLU A 414 -27.86 -13.22 -7.80
CA GLU A 414 -27.46 -14.31 -8.70
C GLU A 414 -26.03 -14.80 -8.44
N GLU A 415 -25.10 -13.88 -8.19
CA GLU A 415 -23.67 -14.19 -7.99
C GLU A 415 -23.41 -14.79 -6.59
N PHE A 416 -24.04 -14.24 -5.56
CA PHE A 416 -23.74 -14.59 -4.17
C PHE A 416 -24.76 -15.52 -3.52
N GLY A 417 -25.88 -15.75 -4.16
CA GLY A 417 -26.93 -16.68 -3.74
C GLY A 417 -28.09 -16.02 -2.99
N PRO A 418 -29.23 -16.70 -2.90
CA PRO A 418 -30.49 -16.14 -2.37
C PRO A 418 -30.49 -15.96 -0.84
N GLY A 419 -29.49 -16.46 -0.12
CA GLY A 419 -29.34 -16.29 1.33
C GLY A 419 -28.88 -14.90 1.76
N LEU A 420 -28.65 -13.97 0.82
CA LEU A 420 -28.22 -12.60 1.07
C LEU A 420 -29.17 -11.59 0.42
N GLY A 421 -29.68 -10.67 1.24
CA GLY A 421 -30.51 -9.56 0.78
C GLY A 421 -29.62 -8.38 0.34
N PHE A 422 -29.77 -7.92 -0.91
CA PHE A 422 -29.06 -6.76 -1.43
C PHE A 422 -30.02 -5.60 -1.67
N GLU A 423 -29.80 -4.49 -0.95
CA GLU A 423 -30.44 -3.20 -1.18
C GLU A 423 -29.45 -2.30 -1.90
N VAL A 424 -29.85 -1.67 -3.02
CA VAL A 424 -29.01 -0.69 -3.74
C VAL A 424 -29.57 0.69 -3.54
N GLN A 425 -28.79 1.57 -2.92
CA GLN A 425 -29.20 2.93 -2.56
C GLN A 425 -28.34 3.95 -3.29
N PRO A 426 -28.90 4.76 -4.19
CA PRO A 426 -28.20 5.89 -4.78
C PRO A 426 -27.98 6.99 -3.72
N VAL A 427 -26.77 7.55 -3.70
CA VAL A 427 -26.37 8.63 -2.80
C VAL A 427 -25.60 9.69 -3.58
N ALA A 428 -25.63 10.95 -3.12
CA ALA A 428 -24.88 12.03 -3.77
C ALA A 428 -23.37 11.81 -3.63
N GLU A 429 -22.92 11.35 -2.46
CA GLU A 429 -21.52 11.07 -2.19
C GLU A 429 -21.36 9.92 -1.19
N ILE A 430 -20.18 9.30 -1.19
CA ILE A 430 -19.75 8.36 -0.18
C ILE A 430 -18.58 8.99 0.55
N PRO A 431 -18.71 9.31 1.86
CA PRO A 431 -17.67 9.99 2.61
C PRO A 431 -16.40 9.14 2.71
N LEU A 432 -15.26 9.81 2.60
CA LEU A 432 -13.96 9.18 2.84
C LEU A 432 -13.78 8.95 4.35
N ALA A 433 -13.10 7.87 4.69
CA ALA A 433 -12.64 7.65 6.06
C ALA A 433 -11.70 8.80 6.50
N PRO A 434 -11.48 9.01 7.83
CA PRO A 434 -10.53 10.00 8.33
C PRO A 434 -9.10 9.85 7.78
N THR A 435 -8.80 8.68 7.20
CA THR A 435 -7.54 8.38 6.51
C THR A 435 -7.49 8.87 5.07
N GLY A 436 -8.51 9.59 4.57
CA GLY A 436 -8.64 10.04 3.17
C GLY A 436 -8.84 8.90 2.17
N LYS A 437 -9.22 7.71 2.63
CA LYS A 437 -9.42 6.52 1.79
C LYS A 437 -10.90 6.16 1.72
N LEU A 438 -11.35 5.66 0.57
CA LEU A 438 -12.66 5.05 0.45
C LEU A 438 -12.61 3.62 1.02
N GLN A 439 -13.47 3.35 1.99
CA GLN A 439 -13.71 1.99 2.46
C GLN A 439 -14.80 1.36 1.61
N THR A 440 -14.44 0.45 0.71
CA THR A 440 -15.41 -0.17 -0.21
C THR A 440 -16.29 -1.23 0.45
N ILE A 441 -15.80 -1.86 1.52
CA ILE A 441 -16.56 -2.82 2.35
C ILE A 441 -16.60 -2.30 3.78
N VAL A 442 -17.78 -2.18 4.33
CA VAL A 442 -18.03 -1.90 5.74
C VAL A 442 -18.73 -3.13 6.33
N PRO A 443 -18.00 -4.00 7.06
CA PRO A 443 -18.59 -5.16 7.70
C PRO A 443 -19.55 -4.73 8.84
N LEU A 444 -20.37 -5.66 9.29
CA LEU A 444 -21.16 -5.47 10.51
C LEU A 444 -20.20 -5.24 11.69
N GLU A 445 -20.43 -4.18 12.45
CA GLU A 445 -19.65 -3.94 13.67
C GLU A 445 -19.94 -5.07 14.67
N GLU A 446 -18.90 -5.80 15.06
CA GLU A 446 -19.03 -6.75 16.18
C GLU A 446 -19.33 -5.94 17.45
N PRO A 447 -20.31 -6.33 18.26
CA PRO A 447 -20.51 -5.70 19.55
C PRO A 447 -19.20 -5.81 20.35
N PRO A 448 -18.83 -4.77 21.12
CA PRO A 448 -17.60 -4.82 21.92
C PRO A 448 -17.62 -6.10 22.75
N ALA A 449 -16.53 -6.87 22.67
CA ALA A 449 -16.39 -8.10 23.44
C ALA A 449 -16.70 -7.77 24.91
N ALA A 450 -17.66 -8.44 25.49
CA ALA A 450 -18.00 -8.29 26.90
C ALA A 450 -16.71 -8.56 27.69
N THR A 451 -16.21 -7.53 28.36
CA THR A 451 -15.09 -7.65 29.30
C THR A 451 -15.56 -8.57 30.44
N SER A 452 -15.16 -9.83 30.34
CA SER A 452 -15.27 -10.79 31.44
C SER A 452 -14.08 -10.66 32.38
#